data_13070f046809f4ed8cb65368151cd6b1
#
_entry.id   13070f046809f4ed8cb65368151cd6b1
#
_cell.length_a   1.000
_cell.length_b   1.000
_cell.length_c   1.000
_cell.angle_alpha   90.00
_cell.angle_beta   90.00
_cell.angle_gamma   90.00
#
_symmetry.space_group_name_H-M   'P 1'
#
loop_
_entity.id
_entity.type
_entity.pdbx_description
1 polymer ?
#
loop_
_entity_poly.entity_id
_entity_poly.type
_entity_poly.pdbx_seq_one_letter_code
_entity_poly.pdbx_strand_id
1 'polypeptide(L)'
;MLKRLISGCFVLLIATCTWTIGAAAEDSGQRLYESKCSQCHGAQGRGGKGPRLVPFEWSYEQALALVRRPLCDMPPIPETEVSDEEVSQIVVYLKSIK
;
A
#
# COMPACT_ATOMS: atom_id res chain seq x y z
N MET A 1 34.02 -24.67 47.77
CA MET A 1 33.40 -24.22 47.49
C MET A 1 33.26 -23.61 46.35
N LEU A 2 32.70 -23.71 45.62
CA LEU A 2 32.56 -23.30 44.61
C LEU A 2 31.57 -22.68 44.29
N LYS A 3 31.45 -21.84 44.00
CA LYS A 3 30.62 -21.20 43.71
C LYS A 3 30.46 -20.99 42.50
N ARG A 4 29.78 -21.29 41.95
CA ARG A 4 29.47 -21.18 40.88
C ARG A 4 29.01 -20.10 40.51
N LEU A 5 29.19 -19.52 40.00
CA LEU A 5 28.88 -18.59 39.40
C LEU A 5 28.23 -18.82 38.24
N ILE A 6 27.08 -18.80 38.28
CA ILE A 6 26.36 -18.82 37.17
C ILE A 6 26.36 -17.52 36.65
N SER A 7 27.20 -17.30 35.93
CA SER A 7 27.11 -16.35 34.99
C SER A 7 25.99 -16.60 34.13
N GLY A 8 24.91 -16.18 34.53
CA GLY A 8 23.78 -16.13 33.67
C GLY A 8 24.11 -15.26 32.50
N CYS A 9 24.43 -15.86 31.44
CA CYS A 9 24.42 -15.19 30.21
C CYS A 9 22.97 -14.85 29.94
N PHE A 10 22.54 -13.73 30.47
CA PHE A 10 21.35 -13.14 30.01
C PHE A 10 21.65 -12.65 28.62
N VAL A 11 21.42 -13.50 27.68
CA VAL A 11 21.33 -13.05 26.33
C VAL A 11 20.03 -12.30 26.27
N LEU A 12 20.11 -11.01 26.45
CA LEU A 12 19.03 -10.14 26.14
C LEU A 12 18.86 -10.24 24.65
N LEU A 13 17.97 -11.09 24.23
CA LEU A 13 17.45 -11.07 22.89
C LEU A 13 16.60 -9.82 22.80
N ILE A 14 17.26 -8.74 22.44
CA ILE A 14 16.53 -7.56 22.01
C ILE A 14 15.96 -7.94 20.66
N ALA A 15 14.74 -8.41 20.68
CA ALA A 15 13.99 -8.53 19.47
C ALA A 15 13.81 -7.11 18.94
N THR A 16 14.70 -6.72 18.06
CA THR A 16 14.50 -5.50 17.32
C THR A 16 13.32 -5.77 16.39
N CYS A 17 12.15 -5.39 16.85
CA CYS A 17 10.97 -5.41 16.04
C CYS A 17 11.16 -4.29 15.02
N THR A 18 11.75 -4.64 13.90
CA THR A 18 11.82 -3.71 12.76
C THR A 18 10.44 -3.65 12.15
N TRP A 19 9.76 -2.58 12.45
CA TRP A 19 8.43 -2.33 11.90
C TRP A 19 8.58 -1.94 10.44
N THR A 20 8.30 -2.88 9.56
CA THR A 20 8.29 -2.61 8.13
C THR A 20 6.89 -2.16 7.72
N ILE A 21 6.46 -1.01 8.23
CA ILE A 21 5.12 -0.46 7.94
C ILE A 21 4.95 -0.22 6.44
N GLY A 22 6.03 0.17 5.74
CA GLY A 22 5.98 0.42 4.31
C GLY A 22 5.65 -0.81 3.48
N ALA A 23 6.23 -1.96 3.79
CA ALA A 23 5.97 -3.20 3.05
C ALA A 23 4.52 -3.67 3.21
N ALA A 24 3.95 -3.53 4.40
CA ALA A 24 2.56 -3.90 4.66
C ALA A 24 1.59 -3.01 3.89
N ALA A 25 1.87 -1.70 3.78
CA ALA A 25 1.06 -0.76 3.03
C ALA A 25 1.12 -1.06 1.53
N GLU A 26 2.28 -1.41 1.00
CA GLU A 26 2.42 -1.78 -0.40
C GLU A 26 1.65 -3.06 -0.74
N ASP A 27 1.71 -4.08 0.13
CA ASP A 27 0.95 -5.32 -0.05
C ASP A 27 -0.55 -5.07 -0.03
N SER A 28 -1.02 -4.26 0.91
CA SER A 28 -2.44 -3.90 1.01
C SER A 28 -2.88 -3.11 -0.20
N GLY A 29 -2.07 -2.16 -0.63
CA GLY A 29 -2.34 -1.36 -1.82
C GLY A 29 -2.40 -2.19 -3.07
N GLN A 30 -1.51 -3.15 -3.21
CA GLN A 30 -1.51 -4.07 -4.34
C GLN A 30 -2.81 -4.87 -4.42
N ARG A 31 -3.23 -5.47 -3.32
CA ARG A 31 -4.47 -6.25 -3.28
C ARG A 31 -5.69 -5.41 -3.59
N LEU A 32 -5.74 -4.23 -3.01
CA LEU A 32 -6.84 -3.28 -3.28
C LEU A 32 -6.85 -2.86 -4.74
N TYR A 33 -5.70 -2.53 -5.28
CA TYR A 33 -5.58 -2.16 -6.67
C TYR A 33 -6.04 -3.31 -7.58
N GLU A 34 -5.58 -4.51 -7.33
CA GLU A 34 -5.94 -5.68 -8.14
C GLU A 34 -7.43 -5.96 -8.11
N SER A 35 -8.09 -5.76 -6.97
CA SER A 35 -9.52 -6.04 -6.85
C SER A 35 -10.40 -4.90 -7.33
N LYS A 36 -9.95 -3.64 -7.23
CA LYS A 36 -10.82 -2.48 -7.48
C LYS A 36 -10.44 -1.67 -8.71
N CYS A 37 -9.22 -1.73 -9.15
CA CYS A 37 -8.71 -0.82 -10.18
C CYS A 37 -8.18 -1.54 -11.42
N SER A 38 -7.57 -2.71 -11.27
CA SER A 38 -6.86 -3.37 -12.35
C SER A 38 -7.76 -3.81 -13.50
N GLN A 39 -9.04 -4.03 -13.23
CA GLN A 39 -9.98 -4.46 -14.25
C GLN A 39 -10.07 -3.46 -15.41
N CYS A 40 -9.93 -2.18 -15.10
CA CYS A 40 -9.93 -1.12 -16.10
C CYS A 40 -8.53 -0.58 -16.39
N HIS A 41 -7.72 -0.41 -15.37
CA HIS A 41 -6.40 0.22 -15.52
C HIS A 41 -5.26 -0.75 -15.82
N GLY A 42 -5.57 -2.04 -15.89
CA GLY A 42 -4.60 -3.06 -16.27
C GLY A 42 -3.71 -3.50 -15.12
N ALA A 43 -2.98 -4.58 -15.36
CA ALA A 43 -2.03 -5.10 -14.38
C ALA A 43 -0.97 -4.04 -14.09
N GLN A 44 -0.71 -3.81 -12.82
CA GLN A 44 0.30 -2.85 -12.36
C GLN A 44 0.11 -1.43 -12.91
N GLY A 45 -1.12 -1.05 -13.23
CA GLY A 45 -1.41 0.29 -13.72
C GLY A 45 -0.92 0.59 -15.13
N ARG A 46 -0.69 -0.44 -15.93
CA ARG A 46 -0.12 -0.26 -17.27
C ARG A 46 -1.12 0.13 -18.35
N GLY A 47 -2.40 0.14 -18.00
CA GLY A 47 -3.45 0.50 -18.93
C GLY A 47 -4.23 -0.69 -19.45
N GLY A 48 -5.46 -0.43 -19.83
CA GLY A 48 -6.38 -1.40 -20.37
C GLY A 48 -7.57 -0.63 -20.95
N LYS A 49 -8.77 -0.92 -20.48
CA LYS A 49 -9.94 -0.12 -20.85
C LYS A 49 -9.79 1.32 -20.37
N GLY A 50 -9.19 1.51 -19.20
CA GLY A 50 -8.87 2.83 -18.67
C GLY A 50 -7.43 3.22 -18.98
N PRO A 51 -7.06 4.47 -18.73
CA PRO A 51 -5.74 4.96 -19.04
C PRO A 51 -4.67 4.37 -18.15
N ARG A 52 -3.45 4.42 -18.64
CA ARG A 52 -2.27 4.02 -17.88
C ARG A 52 -2.08 4.94 -16.68
N LEU A 53 -1.78 4.36 -15.53
CA LEU A 53 -1.56 5.11 -14.30
C LEU A 53 -0.09 5.21 -13.91
N VAL A 54 0.77 4.34 -14.42
CA VAL A 54 2.18 4.26 -14.05
C VAL A 54 3.06 4.83 -15.16
N PRO A 55 4.04 5.65 -14.85
CA PRO A 55 4.45 6.12 -13.52
C PRO A 55 3.41 7.02 -12.87
N PHE A 56 3.14 6.79 -11.59
CA PHE A 56 2.09 7.52 -10.88
C PHE A 56 2.66 8.77 -10.25
N GLU A 57 2.28 9.93 -10.77
CA GLU A 57 2.85 11.22 -10.38
C GLU A 57 1.90 12.08 -9.57
N TRP A 58 0.67 11.65 -9.38
CA TRP A 58 -0.32 12.43 -8.65
C TRP A 58 -0.13 12.30 -7.15
N SER A 59 -0.53 13.34 -6.42
CA SER A 59 -0.57 13.29 -4.97
C SER A 59 -1.74 12.42 -4.49
N TYR A 60 -1.70 12.06 -3.22
CA TYR A 60 -2.81 11.36 -2.59
C TYR A 60 -4.11 12.17 -2.73
N GLU A 61 -4.04 13.47 -2.48
CA GLU A 61 -5.21 14.34 -2.54
C GLU A 61 -5.81 14.38 -3.95
N GLN A 62 -4.95 14.42 -4.97
CA GLN A 62 -5.41 14.39 -6.35
C GLN A 62 -6.05 13.06 -6.71
N ALA A 63 -5.43 11.97 -6.27
CA ALA A 63 -5.98 10.63 -6.51
C ALA A 63 -7.33 10.47 -5.81
N LEU A 64 -7.43 10.91 -4.56
CA LEU A 64 -8.65 10.83 -3.79
C LEU A 64 -9.77 11.61 -4.48
N ALA A 65 -9.49 12.84 -4.90
CA ALA A 65 -10.47 13.64 -5.61
C ALA A 65 -10.98 12.97 -6.87
N LEU A 66 -10.07 12.34 -7.63
CA LEU A 66 -10.43 11.69 -8.88
C LEU A 66 -11.24 10.41 -8.70
N VAL A 67 -10.94 9.59 -7.67
CA VAL A 67 -11.72 8.38 -7.45
C VAL A 67 -13.12 8.69 -6.92
N ARG A 68 -13.27 9.79 -6.18
CA ARG A 68 -14.58 10.23 -5.68
C ARG A 68 -15.42 10.92 -6.76
N ARG A 69 -14.77 11.70 -7.63
CA ARG A 69 -15.42 12.45 -8.71
C ARG A 69 -14.60 12.32 -10.00
N PRO A 70 -14.74 11.19 -10.69
CA PRO A 70 -13.97 10.99 -11.92
C PRO A 70 -14.37 11.96 -13.03
N LEU A 71 -13.40 12.24 -13.89
CA LEU A 71 -13.59 13.20 -14.98
C LEU A 71 -14.23 12.60 -16.24
N CYS A 72 -14.12 11.29 -16.41
CA CYS A 72 -14.57 10.61 -17.62
C CYS A 72 -15.47 9.42 -17.28
N ASP A 73 -15.38 8.35 -18.05
CA ASP A 73 -16.28 7.20 -17.92
C ASP A 73 -15.99 6.32 -16.71
N MET A 74 -14.99 6.62 -15.93
CA MET A 74 -14.70 5.88 -14.73
C MET A 74 -15.85 6.03 -13.74
N PRO A 75 -16.41 4.94 -13.21
CA PRO A 75 -17.45 5.07 -12.20
C PRO A 75 -16.87 5.62 -10.89
N PRO A 76 -17.59 6.50 -10.20
CA PRO A 76 -17.13 7.02 -8.93
C PRO A 76 -17.06 5.91 -7.89
N ILE A 77 -16.01 5.94 -7.08
CA ILE A 77 -15.80 4.96 -6.03
C ILE A 77 -16.09 5.65 -4.69
N PRO A 78 -17.16 5.25 -4.00
CA PRO A 78 -17.50 5.89 -2.72
C PRO A 78 -16.61 5.40 -1.58
N GLU A 79 -16.58 6.18 -0.52
CA GLU A 79 -15.81 5.86 0.67
C GLU A 79 -16.22 4.52 1.31
N THR A 80 -17.48 4.13 1.14
CA THR A 80 -17.97 2.86 1.62
C THR A 80 -17.39 1.65 0.89
N GLU A 81 -16.89 1.86 -0.32
CA GLU A 81 -16.28 0.81 -1.12
C GLU A 81 -14.76 0.79 -0.97
N VAL A 82 -14.13 1.95 -1.02
CA VAL A 82 -12.69 2.11 -0.79
C VAL A 82 -12.51 3.34 0.09
N SER A 83 -12.04 3.15 1.31
CA SER A 83 -11.86 4.24 2.25
C SER A 83 -10.73 5.17 1.83
N ASP A 84 -10.68 6.36 2.45
CA ASP A 84 -9.61 7.32 2.21
C ASP A 84 -8.24 6.70 2.51
N GLU A 85 -8.14 5.94 3.61
CA GLU A 85 -6.90 5.26 3.96
C GLU A 85 -6.53 4.20 2.92
N GLU A 86 -7.50 3.47 2.42
CA GLU A 86 -7.27 2.48 1.38
C GLU A 86 -6.82 3.11 0.07
N VAL A 87 -7.35 4.28 -0.28
CA VAL A 87 -6.85 5.04 -1.42
C VAL A 87 -5.38 5.41 -1.21
N SER A 88 -5.02 5.81 0.01
CA SER A 88 -3.62 6.10 0.33
C SER A 88 -2.72 4.88 0.09
N GLN A 89 -3.16 3.70 0.49
CA GLN A 89 -2.41 2.47 0.28
C GLN A 89 -2.26 2.15 -1.22
N ILE A 90 -3.29 2.36 -2.01
CA ILE A 90 -3.23 2.17 -3.45
C ILE A 90 -2.22 3.15 -4.08
N VAL A 91 -2.21 4.39 -3.63
CA VAL A 91 -1.26 5.39 -4.12
C VAL A 91 0.19 4.97 -3.81
N VAL A 92 0.44 4.50 -2.59
CA VAL A 92 1.76 4.00 -2.20
C VAL A 92 2.19 2.85 -3.13
N TYR A 93 1.30 1.93 -3.39
CA TYR A 93 1.58 0.81 -4.30
C TYR A 93 1.92 1.31 -5.71
N LEU A 94 1.08 2.18 -6.27
CA LEU A 94 1.30 2.67 -7.64
C LEU A 94 2.60 3.46 -7.76
N LYS A 95 2.96 4.23 -6.74
CA LYS A 95 4.23 4.96 -6.73
C LYS A 95 5.44 4.06 -6.60
N SER A 96 5.28 2.85 -6.08
CA SER A 96 6.37 1.88 -6.00
C SER A 96 6.71 1.24 -7.33
N ILE A 97 5.84 1.34 -8.32
CA ILE A 97 6.02 0.75 -9.64
C ILE A 97 6.73 1.74 -10.54
N LYS A 98 7.78 1.28 -11.18
CA LYS A 98 8.57 2.11 -12.10
C LYS A 98 8.34 1.77 -13.55
#